data_291dad4fc5df523510fdc21a1315db77
#
_entry.id   291dad4fc5df523510fdc21a1315db77
#
_cell.length_a   1.000
_cell.length_b   1.000
_cell.length_c   1.000
_cell.angle_alpha   90.00
_cell.angle_beta   90.00
_cell.angle_gamma   90.00
#
_symmetry.space_group_name_H-M   'P 1'
#
loop_
_entity.id
_entity.type
_entity.pdbx_description
1 polymer ?
#
loop_
_entity_poly.entity_id
_entity_poly.type
_entity_poly.pdbx_seq_one_letter_code
_entity_poly.pdbx_strand_id
1 'polypeptide(L)'
;MARTCDDDNPDDISARLEKATRCVQDEKFLLGASYLEGIDPSRLQSAHHHCLEEASQFKRLLGQVAHHRAEEDGWTKQGDYSQGSHEFTVFYKVDTDTNKISCRIETVCHADMLVPIISVLNESELYSTWIPDWKVPKLHVRKTDKLFQSGRATQIIDIETEVQWPLATRQLILKAVACDNIDGYNEGGASPSAQGKDGGRIMIRLQSLDSGCKEIPIPPARNGICRMSCIGGIVIEKANADQGDGRKETAEQNRDLITVTLIFSIDPQLKVVPQSFLNFFFRVAIGSVWCMFLRVADEVKAEARPAHLQAIGEKRDLYDWIKERTRAMLQGKISNLPL
;
A
#
# COMPACT_ATOMS: atom_id res chain seq x y z
N MET A 1 -17.44 1.69 35.13
CA MET A 1 -17.91 0.34 35.46
C MET A 1 -16.90 -0.62 34.85
N ALA A 2 -16.09 -1.24 35.68
CA ALA A 2 -15.09 -2.23 35.30
C ALA A 2 -15.82 -3.49 34.82
N ARG A 3 -15.56 -3.96 33.60
CA ARG A 3 -16.00 -5.26 33.12
C ARG A 3 -15.26 -6.32 33.94
N THR A 4 -16.00 -7.08 34.66
CA THR A 4 -15.53 -8.24 35.43
C THR A 4 -14.98 -9.29 34.47
N CYS A 5 -13.76 -9.75 34.69
CA CYS A 5 -13.07 -10.84 33.99
C CYS A 5 -13.71 -12.20 34.38
N ASP A 6 -14.75 -12.62 33.62
CA ASP A 6 -15.39 -13.93 33.83
C ASP A 6 -15.67 -14.70 32.50
N ASP A 7 -15.02 -14.31 31.37
CA ASP A 7 -15.22 -14.96 30.07
C ASP A 7 -14.00 -15.75 29.54
N ASP A 8 -13.11 -16.23 30.40
CA ASP A 8 -11.98 -17.12 30.02
C ASP A 8 -12.41 -18.60 29.93
N ASN A 9 -13.47 -18.88 29.17
CA ASN A 9 -13.76 -20.27 28.83
C ASN A 9 -12.64 -20.80 27.93
N PRO A 10 -11.88 -21.85 28.33
CA PRO A 10 -10.77 -22.42 27.53
C PRO A 10 -11.17 -22.81 26.12
N ASP A 11 -12.41 -23.26 25.92
CA ASP A 11 -12.93 -23.66 24.60
C ASP A 11 -13.15 -22.45 23.68
N ASP A 12 -13.59 -21.29 24.22
CA ASP A 12 -13.73 -20.06 23.46
C ASP A 12 -12.37 -19.51 23.05
N ILE A 13 -11.38 -19.52 23.93
CA ILE A 13 -10.02 -19.09 23.63
C ILE A 13 -9.42 -19.97 22.52
N SER A 14 -9.58 -21.29 22.60
CA SER A 14 -9.09 -22.23 21.58
C SER A 14 -9.71 -21.94 20.21
N ALA A 15 -11.02 -21.71 20.15
CA ALA A 15 -11.73 -21.36 18.93
C ALA A 15 -11.27 -20.02 18.34
N ARG A 16 -11.00 -19.01 19.19
CA ARG A 16 -10.48 -17.69 18.77
C ARG A 16 -9.06 -17.80 18.21
N LEU A 17 -8.19 -18.59 18.85
CA LEU A 17 -6.83 -18.84 18.36
C LEU A 17 -6.85 -19.55 17.00
N GLU A 18 -7.73 -20.53 16.81
CA GLU A 18 -7.89 -21.23 15.52
C GLU A 18 -8.36 -20.27 14.42
N LYS A 19 -9.38 -19.42 14.71
CA LYS A 19 -9.84 -18.40 13.76
C LYS A 19 -8.72 -17.42 13.40
N ALA A 20 -7.95 -16.95 14.38
CA ALA A 20 -6.81 -16.08 14.14
C ALA A 20 -5.76 -16.76 13.25
N THR A 21 -5.47 -18.04 13.48
CA THR A 21 -4.54 -18.82 12.64
C THR A 21 -5.01 -18.89 11.19
N ARG A 22 -6.30 -19.15 10.94
CA ARG A 22 -6.89 -19.13 9.59
C ARG A 22 -6.78 -17.74 8.96
N CYS A 23 -7.05 -16.67 9.73
CA CYS A 23 -6.88 -15.31 9.25
C CYS A 23 -5.44 -15.00 8.83
N VAL A 24 -4.43 -15.53 9.53
CA VAL A 24 -3.02 -15.38 9.12
C VAL A 24 -2.77 -16.08 7.78
N GLN A 25 -3.30 -17.30 7.59
CA GLN A 25 -3.16 -18.04 6.35
C GLN A 25 -3.83 -17.33 5.16
N ASP A 26 -4.95 -16.64 5.42
CA ASP A 26 -5.70 -15.86 4.44
C ASP A 26 -5.22 -14.41 4.31
N GLU A 27 -4.13 -14.03 5.00
CA GLU A 27 -3.57 -12.67 5.00
C GLU A 27 -4.54 -11.59 5.50
N LYS A 28 -5.50 -11.98 6.35
CA LYS A 28 -6.51 -11.10 7.01
C LYS A 28 -6.03 -10.63 8.38
N PHE A 29 -4.89 -9.96 8.43
CA PHE A 29 -4.18 -9.63 9.68
C PHE A 29 -5.01 -8.79 10.67
N LEU A 30 -5.78 -7.81 10.16
CA LEU A 30 -6.60 -6.96 11.03
C LEU A 30 -7.74 -7.75 11.69
N LEU A 31 -8.40 -8.63 10.94
CA LEU A 31 -9.44 -9.51 11.48
C LEU A 31 -8.83 -10.55 12.43
N GLY A 32 -7.69 -11.14 12.07
CA GLY A 32 -6.96 -12.07 12.93
C GLY A 32 -6.60 -11.44 14.27
N ALA A 33 -6.10 -10.21 14.25
CA ALA A 33 -5.75 -9.47 15.47
C ALA A 33 -6.97 -9.21 16.39
N SER A 34 -8.17 -8.98 15.84
CA SER A 34 -9.38 -8.79 16.65
C SER A 34 -9.77 -10.06 17.43
N TYR A 35 -9.51 -11.25 16.86
CA TYR A 35 -9.71 -12.51 17.60
C TYR A 35 -8.70 -12.72 18.71
N LEU A 36 -7.53 -12.07 18.66
CA LEU A 36 -6.46 -12.19 19.66
C LEU A 36 -6.59 -11.15 20.79
N GLU A 37 -7.50 -10.20 20.71
CA GLU A 37 -7.69 -9.18 21.75
C GLU A 37 -8.05 -9.80 23.10
N GLY A 38 -7.32 -9.40 24.16
CA GLY A 38 -7.56 -9.88 25.53
C GLY A 38 -7.04 -11.29 25.83
N ILE A 39 -6.41 -11.99 24.87
CA ILE A 39 -5.78 -13.29 25.13
C ILE A 39 -4.40 -13.08 25.76
N ASP A 40 -4.10 -13.85 26.80
CA ASP A 40 -2.78 -13.83 27.47
C ASP A 40 -1.67 -14.12 26.45
N PRO A 41 -0.65 -13.23 26.35
CA PRO A 41 0.47 -13.40 25.43
C PRO A 41 1.21 -14.73 25.53
N SER A 42 1.23 -15.36 26.71
CA SER A 42 1.85 -16.67 26.94
C SER A 42 1.19 -17.82 26.18
N ARG A 43 -0.06 -17.63 25.74
CA ARG A 43 -0.84 -18.60 24.94
C ARG A 43 -0.67 -18.42 23.43
N LEU A 44 -0.02 -17.33 23.02
CA LEU A 44 0.13 -16.98 21.61
C LEU A 44 1.30 -17.75 20.97
N GLN A 45 1.07 -18.30 19.80
CA GLN A 45 2.09 -18.89 18.96
C GLN A 45 2.80 -17.83 18.09
N SER A 46 3.90 -18.20 17.45
CA SER A 46 4.66 -17.32 16.56
C SER A 46 3.80 -16.69 15.44
N ALA A 47 2.88 -17.46 14.86
CA ALA A 47 1.95 -16.95 13.84
C ALA A 47 1.02 -15.84 14.38
N HIS A 48 0.57 -15.97 15.64
CA HIS A 48 -0.28 -14.97 16.29
C HIS A 48 0.50 -13.68 16.57
N HIS A 49 1.73 -13.79 17.04
CA HIS A 49 2.62 -12.61 17.22
C HIS A 49 2.87 -11.90 15.90
N HIS A 50 3.13 -12.65 14.81
CA HIS A 50 3.26 -12.09 13.47
C HIS A 50 1.98 -11.36 13.03
N CYS A 51 0.82 -11.95 13.28
CA CYS A 51 -0.48 -11.33 12.99
C CYS A 51 -0.64 -9.98 13.69
N LEU A 52 -0.35 -9.92 15.00
CA LEU A 52 -0.44 -8.70 15.80
C LEU A 52 0.55 -7.63 15.32
N GLU A 53 1.77 -8.02 14.95
CA GLU A 53 2.77 -7.12 14.41
C GLU A 53 2.31 -6.51 13.09
N GLU A 54 1.89 -7.32 12.11
CA GLU A 54 1.40 -6.84 10.81
C GLU A 54 0.15 -5.97 10.99
N ALA A 55 -0.81 -6.39 11.83
CA ALA A 55 -2.00 -5.59 12.12
C ALA A 55 -1.65 -4.21 12.71
N SER A 56 -0.67 -4.16 13.63
CA SER A 56 -0.17 -2.90 14.19
C SER A 56 0.41 -1.99 13.12
N GLN A 57 1.16 -2.54 12.17
CA GLN A 57 1.72 -1.78 11.05
C GLN A 57 0.64 -1.25 10.11
N PHE A 58 -0.41 -2.04 9.82
CA PHE A 58 -1.55 -1.57 9.02
C PHE A 58 -2.35 -0.49 9.75
N LYS A 59 -2.58 -0.61 11.06
CA LYS A 59 -3.21 0.47 11.86
C LYS A 59 -2.40 1.76 11.79
N ARG A 60 -1.07 1.67 11.82
CA ARG A 60 -0.18 2.84 11.65
C ARG A 60 -0.32 3.46 10.28
N LEU A 61 -0.37 2.65 9.20
CA LEU A 61 -0.60 3.16 7.84
C LEU A 61 -1.94 3.89 7.73
N LEU A 62 -3.02 3.31 8.27
CA LEU A 62 -4.33 3.94 8.30
C LEU A 62 -4.31 5.26 9.06
N GLY A 63 -3.62 5.31 10.22
CA GLY A 63 -3.42 6.55 10.96
C GLY A 63 -2.69 7.61 10.14
N GLN A 64 -1.65 7.25 9.39
CA GLN A 64 -0.93 8.19 8.51
C GLN A 64 -1.83 8.73 7.38
N VAL A 65 -2.70 7.89 6.82
CA VAL A 65 -3.62 8.33 5.76
C VAL A 65 -4.75 9.21 6.32
N ALA A 66 -5.24 8.90 7.53
CA ALA A 66 -6.30 9.66 8.20
C ALA A 66 -5.82 11.03 8.71
N HIS A 67 -4.55 11.16 9.11
CA HIS A 67 -3.97 12.44 9.51
C HIS A 67 -3.97 13.40 8.33
N HIS A 68 -4.58 14.55 8.58
CA HIS A 68 -4.92 15.52 7.55
C HIS A 68 -3.69 16.11 6.86
N ARG A 69 -3.93 16.52 5.64
CA ARG A 69 -3.15 17.32 4.70
C ARG A 69 -2.95 18.76 5.19
N ALA A 70 -3.01 19.01 6.51
CA ALA A 70 -2.96 20.37 7.03
C ALA A 70 -1.57 20.96 6.77
N GLU A 71 -1.54 22.18 6.27
CA GLU A 71 -0.31 22.96 6.16
C GLU A 71 0.39 23.07 7.53
N GLU A 72 -0.39 23.05 8.62
CA GLU A 72 0.08 23.00 10.00
C GLU A 72 0.97 21.78 10.30
N ASP A 73 0.74 20.66 9.61
CA ASP A 73 1.57 19.45 9.71
C ASP A 73 2.80 19.48 8.79
N GLY A 74 3.05 20.60 8.11
CA GLY A 74 4.19 20.81 7.20
C GLY A 74 4.02 20.16 5.82
N TRP A 75 2.80 19.73 5.44
CA TRP A 75 2.51 19.28 4.09
C TRP A 75 2.32 20.47 3.15
N THR A 76 2.89 20.34 1.96
CA THR A 76 2.73 21.32 0.87
C THR A 76 1.99 20.66 -0.28
N LYS A 77 0.87 21.25 -0.71
CA LYS A 77 0.21 20.84 -1.95
C LYS A 77 1.09 21.24 -3.12
N GLN A 78 1.55 20.25 -3.88
CA GLN A 78 2.35 20.50 -5.08
C GLN A 78 1.46 20.94 -6.23
N GLY A 79 0.30 20.33 -6.41
CA GLY A 79 -0.67 20.65 -7.44
C GLY A 79 -1.65 19.55 -7.72
N ASP A 80 -2.61 19.86 -8.57
CA ASP A 80 -3.56 18.94 -9.17
C ASP A 80 -3.11 18.62 -10.58
N TYR A 81 -3.22 17.37 -10.96
CA TYR A 81 -2.76 16.83 -12.22
C TYR A 81 -3.85 15.97 -12.84
N SER A 82 -3.75 15.75 -14.15
CA SER A 82 -4.60 14.80 -14.87
C SER A 82 -3.78 13.90 -15.77
N GLN A 83 -4.21 12.63 -15.87
CA GLN A 83 -3.71 11.64 -16.81
C GLN A 83 -4.87 10.86 -17.39
N GLY A 84 -5.15 11.05 -18.68
CA GLY A 84 -6.36 10.49 -19.29
C GLY A 84 -7.63 11.02 -18.62
N SER A 85 -8.44 10.11 -18.06
CA SER A 85 -9.65 10.43 -17.28
C SER A 85 -9.40 10.54 -15.79
N HIS A 86 -8.18 10.33 -15.32
CA HIS A 86 -7.83 10.30 -13.90
C HIS A 86 -7.32 11.66 -13.44
N GLU A 87 -7.91 12.17 -12.37
CA GLU A 87 -7.42 13.35 -11.66
C GLU A 87 -6.70 12.89 -10.39
N PHE A 88 -5.58 13.56 -10.06
CA PHE A 88 -4.86 13.26 -8.83
C PHE A 88 -4.20 14.50 -8.25
N THR A 89 -4.07 14.51 -6.93
CA THR A 89 -3.41 15.59 -6.18
C THR A 89 -2.14 15.05 -5.55
N VAL A 90 -1.06 15.83 -5.62
CA VAL A 90 0.22 15.50 -5.02
C VAL A 90 0.52 16.45 -3.88
N PHE A 91 0.87 15.87 -2.73
CA PHE A 91 1.40 16.57 -1.56
C PHE A 91 2.79 16.06 -1.23
N TYR A 92 3.62 16.92 -0.69
CA TYR A 92 4.94 16.53 -0.21
C TYR A 92 5.26 17.24 1.10
N LYS A 93 6.17 16.64 1.87
CA LYS A 93 6.75 17.18 3.09
C LYS A 93 8.22 16.83 3.13
N VAL A 94 9.06 17.79 3.48
CA VAL A 94 10.49 17.57 3.68
C VAL A 94 10.80 17.78 5.16
N ASP A 95 11.35 16.77 5.78
CA ASP A 95 11.90 16.85 7.13
C ASP A 95 13.36 17.30 7.02
N THR A 96 13.63 18.55 7.39
CA THR A 96 14.96 19.15 7.29
C THR A 96 15.96 18.55 8.28
N ASP A 97 15.48 17.99 9.40
CA ASP A 97 16.33 17.45 10.44
C ASP A 97 16.84 16.06 10.06
N THR A 98 15.99 15.24 9.42
CA THR A 98 16.31 13.89 9.01
C THR A 98 16.59 13.73 7.52
N ASN A 99 16.43 14.78 6.71
CA ASN A 99 16.49 14.77 5.24
C ASN A 99 15.54 13.74 4.59
N LYS A 100 14.49 13.34 5.31
CA LYS A 100 13.45 12.47 4.76
C LYS A 100 12.45 13.27 3.96
N ILE A 101 11.98 12.63 2.91
CA ILE A 101 10.95 13.21 2.05
C ILE A 101 9.72 12.32 2.13
N SER A 102 8.61 12.92 2.51
CA SER A 102 7.32 12.25 2.50
C SER A 102 6.50 12.75 1.31
N CYS A 103 5.79 11.85 0.69
CA CYS A 103 4.90 12.12 -0.41
C CYS A 103 3.53 11.51 -0.14
N ARG A 104 2.48 12.18 -0.58
CA ARG A 104 1.11 11.68 -0.61
C ARG A 104 0.51 12.00 -1.96
N ILE A 105 -0.08 10.99 -2.59
CA ILE A 105 -0.82 11.14 -3.86
C ILE A 105 -2.21 10.58 -3.65
N GLU A 106 -3.21 11.32 -4.08
CA GLU A 106 -4.61 10.92 -4.02
C GLU A 106 -5.19 10.93 -5.41
N THR A 107 -5.76 9.82 -5.81
CA THR A 107 -6.35 9.62 -7.14
C THR A 107 -7.75 9.07 -6.97
N VAL A 108 -8.72 9.66 -7.66
CA VAL A 108 -10.06 9.10 -7.79
C VAL A 108 -10.14 8.42 -9.16
N CYS A 109 -10.59 7.18 -9.18
CA CYS A 109 -10.76 6.43 -10.41
C CYS A 109 -11.92 5.43 -10.32
N HIS A 110 -12.30 4.86 -11.45
CA HIS A 110 -13.33 3.82 -11.48
C HIS A 110 -12.78 2.50 -10.90
N ALA A 111 -13.62 1.73 -10.20
CA ALA A 111 -13.21 0.51 -9.51
C ALA A 111 -12.68 -0.59 -10.44
N ASP A 112 -13.05 -0.57 -11.73
CA ASP A 112 -12.51 -1.48 -12.73
C ASP A 112 -11.02 -1.24 -13.04
N MET A 113 -10.46 -0.11 -12.58
CA MET A 113 -9.02 0.16 -12.60
C MET A 113 -8.23 -0.62 -11.55
N LEU A 114 -8.89 -1.21 -10.54
CA LEU A 114 -8.14 -1.80 -9.42
C LEU A 114 -7.27 -2.98 -9.85
N VAL A 115 -7.77 -3.90 -10.67
CA VAL A 115 -6.96 -5.02 -11.20
C VAL A 115 -5.78 -4.53 -12.05
N PRO A 116 -5.98 -3.60 -13.03
CA PRO A 116 -4.86 -2.95 -13.72
C PRO A 116 -3.83 -2.31 -12.77
N ILE A 117 -4.28 -1.50 -11.82
CA ILE A 117 -3.42 -0.85 -10.83
C ILE A 117 -2.60 -1.88 -10.04
N ILE A 118 -3.24 -2.92 -9.51
CA ILE A 118 -2.53 -3.98 -8.77
C ILE A 118 -1.57 -4.74 -9.68
N SER A 119 -1.92 -4.97 -10.96
CA SER A 119 -0.99 -5.61 -11.89
C SER A 119 0.28 -4.79 -12.10
N VAL A 120 0.16 -3.47 -12.26
CA VAL A 120 1.34 -2.59 -12.40
C VAL A 120 2.20 -2.58 -11.13
N LEU A 121 1.59 -2.68 -9.94
CA LEU A 121 2.30 -2.74 -8.65
C LEU A 121 2.92 -4.11 -8.36
N ASN A 122 2.21 -5.19 -8.66
CA ASN A 122 2.61 -6.55 -8.28
C ASN A 122 3.65 -7.17 -9.20
N GLU A 123 3.62 -6.82 -10.48
CA GLU A 123 4.53 -7.37 -11.48
C GLU A 123 5.82 -6.56 -11.55
N SER A 124 6.62 -6.65 -10.48
CA SER A 124 7.84 -5.86 -10.31
C SER A 124 8.87 -6.10 -11.42
N GLU A 125 8.90 -7.29 -12.01
CA GLU A 125 9.77 -7.63 -13.14
C GLU A 125 9.48 -6.76 -14.38
N LEU A 126 8.28 -6.17 -14.46
CA LEU A 126 7.88 -5.28 -15.56
C LEU A 126 8.16 -3.80 -15.30
N TYR A 127 8.70 -3.42 -14.13
CA TYR A 127 8.96 -2.02 -13.79
C TYR A 127 9.87 -1.30 -14.78
N SER A 128 10.89 -1.98 -15.31
CA SER A 128 11.79 -1.43 -16.33
C SER A 128 11.09 -1.10 -17.66
N THR A 129 9.89 -1.63 -17.90
CA THR A 129 9.14 -1.40 -19.14
C THR A 129 8.28 -0.14 -19.12
N TRP A 130 8.12 0.49 -17.94
CA TRP A 130 7.22 1.62 -17.78
C TRP A 130 7.76 2.75 -16.89
N ILE A 131 8.64 2.46 -15.91
CA ILE A 131 9.30 3.51 -15.14
C ILE A 131 10.16 4.35 -16.08
N PRO A 132 10.15 5.68 -15.97
CA PRO A 132 10.85 6.56 -16.92
C PRO A 132 12.33 6.23 -17.05
N ASP A 133 12.82 6.22 -18.29
CA ASP A 133 14.24 6.24 -18.59
C ASP A 133 14.64 7.66 -19.05
N TRP A 134 14.94 8.51 -18.07
CA TRP A 134 15.32 9.89 -18.36
C TRP A 134 16.83 10.05 -18.46
N LYS A 135 17.25 10.85 -19.45
CA LYS A 135 18.66 11.20 -19.62
C LYS A 135 19.07 12.40 -18.76
N VAL A 136 18.18 13.38 -18.60
CA VAL A 136 18.41 14.61 -17.83
C VAL A 136 17.13 15.06 -17.14
N PRO A 137 17.07 15.08 -15.82
CA PRO A 137 18.01 14.43 -14.91
C PRO A 137 17.99 12.91 -15.10
N LYS A 138 19.15 12.25 -14.95
CA LYS A 138 19.21 10.80 -15.17
C LYS A 138 18.36 10.07 -14.13
N LEU A 139 17.47 9.24 -14.61
CA LEU A 139 16.67 8.29 -13.84
C LEU A 139 16.46 7.05 -14.71
N HIS A 140 17.08 5.94 -14.35
CA HIS A 140 16.99 4.69 -15.09
C HIS A 140 16.90 3.52 -14.13
N VAL A 141 15.86 2.70 -14.29
CA VAL A 141 15.73 1.46 -13.52
C VAL A 141 16.67 0.43 -14.13
N ARG A 142 17.74 0.14 -13.42
CA ARG A 142 18.78 -0.78 -13.85
C ARG A 142 18.40 -2.25 -13.64
N LYS A 143 17.64 -2.50 -12.55
CA LYS A 143 17.32 -3.85 -12.11
C LYS A 143 16.05 -3.83 -11.27
N THR A 144 15.20 -4.84 -11.48
CA THR A 144 14.08 -5.16 -10.61
C THR A 144 13.98 -6.67 -10.50
N ASP A 145 14.26 -7.21 -9.31
CA ASP A 145 14.19 -8.64 -9.05
C ASP A 145 13.19 -8.91 -7.93
N LYS A 146 12.35 -9.91 -8.11
CA LYS A 146 11.57 -10.47 -7.04
C LYS A 146 12.44 -11.47 -6.26
N LEU A 147 12.80 -11.10 -5.04
CA LEU A 147 13.64 -11.92 -4.17
C LEU A 147 12.85 -12.98 -3.43
N PHE A 148 11.58 -12.70 -3.12
CA PHE A 148 10.74 -13.59 -2.31
C PHE A 148 9.26 -13.32 -2.59
N GLN A 149 8.46 -14.39 -2.50
CA GLN A 149 7.01 -14.35 -2.54
C GLN A 149 6.48 -15.32 -1.48
N SER A 150 5.56 -14.86 -0.64
CA SER A 150 4.82 -15.68 0.30
C SER A 150 3.33 -15.38 0.18
N GLY A 151 2.54 -16.43 0.07
CA GLY A 151 1.11 -16.29 -0.17
C GLY A 151 0.79 -15.49 -1.44
N ARG A 152 -0.35 -14.81 -1.42
CA ARG A 152 -0.83 -13.96 -2.54
C ARG A 152 -0.29 -12.54 -2.45
N ALA A 153 -0.10 -12.05 -1.23
CA ALA A 153 -0.02 -10.62 -0.95
C ALA A 153 1.30 -10.15 -0.33
N THR A 154 2.26 -11.04 -0.09
CA THR A 154 3.56 -10.67 0.47
C THR A 154 4.67 -10.93 -0.53
N GLN A 155 5.44 -9.89 -0.88
CA GLN A 155 6.62 -10.00 -1.75
C GLN A 155 7.76 -9.11 -1.26
N ILE A 156 8.99 -9.53 -1.58
CA ILE A 156 10.21 -8.74 -1.37
C ILE A 156 10.86 -8.55 -2.73
N ILE A 157 11.13 -7.30 -3.07
CA ILE A 157 11.70 -6.90 -4.36
C ILE A 157 12.99 -6.11 -4.15
N ASP A 158 13.95 -6.27 -5.06
CA ASP A 158 15.20 -5.50 -5.14
C ASP A 158 15.13 -4.58 -6.35
N ILE A 159 15.15 -3.28 -6.13
CA ILE A 159 15.07 -2.24 -7.17
C ILE A 159 16.37 -1.46 -7.16
N GLU A 160 17.10 -1.45 -8.28
CA GLU A 160 18.29 -0.61 -8.47
C GLU A 160 17.98 0.48 -9.52
N THR A 161 18.25 1.72 -9.12
CA THR A 161 17.99 2.90 -9.96
C THR A 161 19.25 3.74 -10.12
N GLU A 162 19.68 3.96 -11.35
CA GLU A 162 20.69 4.95 -11.66
C GLU A 162 20.11 6.35 -11.62
N VAL A 163 20.80 7.24 -10.94
CA VAL A 163 20.42 8.65 -10.81
C VAL A 163 21.53 9.55 -11.34
N GLN A 164 21.26 10.86 -11.45
CA GLN A 164 22.19 11.84 -11.99
C GLN A 164 23.52 11.85 -11.22
N TRP A 165 24.64 11.80 -11.94
CA TRP A 165 25.95 12.03 -11.37
C TRP A 165 26.01 13.43 -10.66
N PRO A 166 26.66 13.59 -9.48
CA PRO A 166 27.61 12.67 -8.84
C PRO A 166 26.99 11.65 -7.88
N LEU A 167 25.70 11.42 -7.91
CA LEU A 167 25.02 10.53 -7.00
C LEU A 167 25.30 9.06 -7.37
N ALA A 168 25.53 8.23 -6.37
CA ALA A 168 25.66 6.79 -6.55
C ALA A 168 24.33 6.16 -6.98
N THR A 169 24.36 4.98 -7.60
CA THR A 169 23.17 4.15 -7.85
C THR A 169 22.41 3.93 -6.55
N ARG A 170 21.11 4.03 -6.59
CA ARG A 170 20.20 3.83 -5.45
C ARG A 170 19.65 2.40 -5.48
N GLN A 171 19.66 1.74 -4.34
CA GLN A 171 19.05 0.43 -4.15
C GLN A 171 17.94 0.53 -3.10
N LEU A 172 16.81 -0.07 -3.39
CA LEU A 172 15.70 -0.23 -2.47
C LEU A 172 15.30 -1.71 -2.42
N ILE A 173 15.51 -2.36 -1.28
CA ILE A 173 14.96 -3.68 -1.02
C ILE A 173 13.67 -3.47 -0.26
N LEU A 174 12.55 -3.77 -0.89
CA LEU A 174 11.22 -3.40 -0.43
C LEU A 174 10.38 -4.64 -0.15
N LYS A 175 9.89 -4.76 1.08
CA LYS A 175 8.82 -5.70 1.43
C LYS A 175 7.47 -5.00 1.22
N ALA A 176 6.63 -5.63 0.41
CA ALA A 176 5.24 -5.25 0.23
C ALA A 176 4.35 -6.33 0.86
N VAL A 177 3.39 -5.91 1.68
CA VAL A 177 2.38 -6.79 2.29
C VAL A 177 1.02 -6.18 2.04
N ALA A 178 0.08 -6.95 1.48
CA ALA A 178 -1.30 -6.51 1.30
C ALA A 178 -2.23 -7.15 2.33
N CYS A 179 -3.30 -6.43 2.65
CA CYS A 179 -4.36 -6.86 3.58
C CYS A 179 -5.63 -6.08 3.26
N ASP A 180 -6.78 -6.58 3.66
CA ASP A 180 -8.03 -5.81 3.66
C ASP A 180 -8.75 -5.87 5.02
N ASN A 181 -9.69 -4.98 5.24
CA ASN A 181 -10.56 -4.98 6.41
C ASN A 181 -12.05 -5.09 6.04
N ILE A 182 -12.36 -5.65 4.88
CA ILE A 182 -13.73 -5.70 4.34
C ILE A 182 -14.63 -6.61 5.18
N ASP A 183 -14.09 -7.64 5.83
CA ASP A 183 -14.84 -8.64 6.59
C ASP A 183 -15.22 -8.19 8.03
N GLY A 184 -15.37 -6.89 8.25
CA GLY A 184 -16.01 -6.38 9.48
C GLY A 184 -15.08 -6.00 10.63
N TYR A 185 -13.80 -5.74 10.36
CA TYR A 185 -12.91 -5.14 11.35
C TYR A 185 -13.32 -3.68 11.62
N ASN A 186 -13.78 -3.39 12.84
CA ASN A 186 -14.04 -2.04 13.31
C ASN A 186 -12.89 -1.58 14.23
N GLU A 187 -12.23 -0.48 13.89
CA GLU A 187 -11.11 0.10 14.65
C GLU A 187 -11.43 0.52 16.09
N GLY A 188 -12.66 0.37 16.55
CA GLY A 188 -13.12 0.86 17.85
C GLY A 188 -13.37 -0.17 18.94
N GLY A 189 -13.06 -1.45 18.75
CA GLY A 189 -13.37 -2.49 19.76
C GLY A 189 -14.86 -2.58 20.11
N ALA A 190 -15.73 -1.97 19.31
CA ALA A 190 -17.16 -2.05 19.46
C ALA A 190 -17.70 -3.24 18.68
N SER A 191 -18.61 -3.95 19.29
CA SER A 191 -19.39 -5.07 18.75
C SER A 191 -19.70 -4.92 17.25
N PRO A 192 -19.80 -6.02 16.47
CA PRO A 192 -20.15 -6.02 15.04
C PRO A 192 -21.40 -5.23 14.65
N SER A 193 -22.17 -4.77 15.63
CA SER A 193 -23.38 -3.96 15.44
C SER A 193 -23.14 -2.45 15.25
N ALA A 194 -21.93 -1.95 15.51
CA ALA A 194 -21.60 -0.57 15.21
C ALA A 194 -20.98 -0.51 13.79
N GLN A 195 -21.82 -0.64 12.77
CA GLN A 195 -21.50 -0.32 11.38
C GLN A 195 -21.08 1.15 11.31
N GLY A 196 -19.76 1.39 11.50
CA GLY A 196 -19.18 2.67 11.17
C GLY A 196 -19.44 2.94 9.68
N LYS A 197 -19.69 4.20 9.33
CA LYS A 197 -19.91 4.68 7.96
C LYS A 197 -18.68 4.49 7.03
N ASP A 198 -17.59 3.95 7.55
CA ASP A 198 -16.37 3.68 6.80
C ASP A 198 -16.47 2.30 6.14
N GLY A 199 -16.57 2.29 4.81
CA GLY A 199 -16.55 1.09 3.98
C GLY A 199 -15.22 0.31 4.15
N GLY A 200 -15.21 -0.95 3.70
CA GLY A 200 -13.98 -1.74 3.69
C GLY A 200 -12.86 -1.08 2.88
N ARG A 201 -11.62 -1.38 3.23
CA ARG A 201 -10.40 -0.87 2.58
C ARG A 201 -9.51 -2.01 2.15
N ILE A 202 -8.81 -1.82 1.04
CA ILE A 202 -7.69 -2.67 0.62
C ILE A 202 -6.41 -1.87 0.85
N MET A 203 -5.43 -2.48 1.48
CA MET A 203 -4.21 -1.81 1.91
C MET A 203 -2.99 -2.58 1.45
N ILE A 204 -1.95 -1.86 1.02
CA ILE A 204 -0.64 -2.42 0.69
C ILE A 204 0.38 -1.64 1.50
N ARG A 205 1.02 -2.30 2.46
CA ARG A 205 2.09 -1.71 3.25
C ARG A 205 3.43 -1.93 2.56
N LEU A 206 4.25 -0.89 2.56
CA LEU A 206 5.59 -0.87 1.96
C LEU A 206 6.62 -0.55 3.05
N GLN A 207 7.67 -1.37 3.13
CA GLN A 207 8.76 -1.15 4.09
C GLN A 207 10.07 -1.64 3.49
N SER A 208 11.09 -0.77 3.50
CA SER A 208 12.44 -1.20 3.14
C SER A 208 13.02 -2.14 4.17
N LEU A 209 13.80 -3.10 3.68
CA LEU A 209 14.51 -4.08 4.49
C LEU A 209 16.00 -3.77 4.53
N ASP A 210 16.59 -4.01 5.67
CA ASP A 210 18.02 -3.98 5.90
C ASP A 210 18.58 -5.40 6.17
N SER A 211 19.80 -5.50 6.65
CA SER A 211 20.46 -6.77 6.97
C SER A 211 19.80 -7.60 8.08
N GLY A 212 18.81 -7.03 8.80
CA GLY A 212 18.12 -7.68 9.91
C GLY A 212 16.85 -8.44 9.51
N CYS A 213 16.56 -8.61 8.21
CA CYS A 213 15.39 -9.36 7.75
C CYS A 213 15.45 -10.85 8.13
N LYS A 214 14.34 -11.38 8.64
CA LYS A 214 14.24 -12.79 9.05
C LYS A 214 13.73 -13.72 7.94
N GLU A 215 12.99 -13.17 6.97
CA GLU A 215 12.37 -13.94 5.89
C GLU A 215 13.40 -14.44 4.88
N ILE A 216 14.34 -13.58 4.53
CA ILE A 216 15.43 -13.90 3.59
C ILE A 216 16.74 -13.23 4.02
N PRO A 217 17.87 -13.82 3.67
CA PRO A 217 19.15 -13.13 3.82
C PRO A 217 19.24 -11.94 2.86
N ILE A 218 19.32 -10.73 3.41
CA ILE A 218 19.47 -9.53 2.60
C ILE A 218 20.95 -9.39 2.20
N PRO A 219 21.27 -9.31 0.89
CA PRO A 219 22.66 -9.16 0.46
C PRO A 219 23.25 -7.83 0.96
N PRO A 220 24.54 -7.80 1.30
CA PRO A 220 25.20 -6.56 1.71
C PRO A 220 25.15 -5.53 0.58
N ALA A 221 25.15 -4.24 0.95
CA ALA A 221 25.25 -3.17 -0.04
C ALA A 221 26.57 -3.28 -0.79
N ARG A 222 26.52 -3.25 -2.14
CA ARG A 222 27.72 -3.29 -2.99
C ARG A 222 28.42 -1.93 -3.03
N ASN A 223 29.72 -1.93 -3.29
CA ASN A 223 30.46 -0.69 -3.48
C ASN A 223 29.85 0.14 -4.62
N GLY A 224 29.71 1.44 -4.41
CA GLY A 224 29.09 2.36 -5.39
C GLY A 224 27.57 2.32 -5.44
N ILE A 225 26.92 1.55 -4.57
CA ILE A 225 25.46 1.50 -4.42
C ILE A 225 25.07 2.04 -3.05
N CYS A 226 24.15 2.99 -3.03
CA CYS A 226 23.58 3.56 -1.81
C CYS A 226 22.20 2.94 -1.54
N ARG A 227 22.07 2.22 -0.41
CA ARG A 227 20.79 1.65 0.00
C ARG A 227 19.92 2.74 0.63
N MET A 228 18.71 2.87 0.12
CA MET A 228 17.73 3.82 0.65
C MET A 228 16.80 3.14 1.65
N SER A 229 16.19 3.92 2.53
CA SER A 229 15.07 3.47 3.35
C SER A 229 13.75 4.08 2.86
N CYS A 230 12.69 3.29 2.92
CA CYS A 230 11.34 3.70 2.56
C CYS A 230 10.33 3.04 3.50
N ILE A 231 9.34 3.80 3.91
CA ILE A 231 8.19 3.31 4.68
C ILE A 231 6.93 4.00 4.18
N GLY A 232 5.83 3.26 4.08
CA GLY A 232 4.55 3.82 3.64
C GLY A 232 3.59 2.76 3.16
N GLY A 233 2.72 3.12 2.22
CA GLY A 233 1.78 2.18 1.64
C GLY A 233 0.75 2.83 0.74
N ILE A 234 -0.17 2.00 0.29
CA ILE A 234 -1.32 2.38 -0.54
C ILE A 234 -2.57 1.96 0.21
N VAL A 235 -3.54 2.85 0.28
CA VAL A 235 -4.88 2.57 0.82
C VAL A 235 -5.89 2.84 -0.28
N ILE A 236 -6.76 1.87 -0.53
CA ILE A 236 -7.80 1.91 -1.54
C ILE A 236 -9.13 1.75 -0.82
N GLU A 237 -10.02 2.70 -1.03
CA GLU A 237 -11.33 2.75 -0.41
C GLU A 237 -12.39 3.26 -1.38
N LYS A 238 -13.65 3.05 -1.07
CA LYS A 238 -14.74 3.64 -1.85
C LYS A 238 -14.66 5.16 -1.75
N ALA A 239 -14.78 5.84 -2.89
CA ALA A 239 -14.77 7.31 -2.90
C ALA A 239 -15.97 7.87 -2.15
N ASN A 240 -15.73 8.89 -1.31
CA ASN A 240 -16.81 9.61 -0.64
C ASN A 240 -17.47 10.58 -1.62
N ALA A 241 -18.79 10.65 -1.58
CA ALA A 241 -19.59 11.53 -2.45
C ALA A 241 -19.22 13.03 -2.32
N ASP A 242 -18.66 13.44 -1.19
CA ASP A 242 -18.24 14.82 -0.91
C ASP A 242 -16.89 15.21 -1.51
N GLN A 243 -16.12 14.27 -2.08
CA GLN A 243 -14.80 14.54 -2.67
C GLN A 243 -14.85 14.83 -4.18
N GLY A 244 -16.03 14.78 -4.80
CA GLY A 244 -16.25 15.15 -6.19
C GLY A 244 -16.26 16.68 -6.34
N ASP A 245 -15.27 17.23 -7.03
CA ASP A 245 -15.16 18.65 -7.34
C ASP A 245 -16.32 19.09 -8.24
N GLY A 246 -17.42 19.57 -7.63
CA GLY A 246 -18.46 20.40 -8.28
C GLY A 246 -19.16 19.87 -9.55
N ARG A 247 -18.75 18.72 -10.08
CA ARG A 247 -19.41 18.08 -11.21
C ARG A 247 -20.69 17.39 -10.75
N LYS A 248 -21.82 17.82 -11.26
CA LYS A 248 -23.12 17.17 -11.11
C LYS A 248 -23.13 15.85 -11.88
N GLU A 249 -22.31 14.90 -11.49
CA GLU A 249 -22.41 13.53 -11.98
C GLU A 249 -23.60 12.86 -11.28
N THR A 250 -24.38 12.09 -12.04
CA THR A 250 -25.55 11.42 -11.50
C THR A 250 -25.12 10.43 -10.42
N ALA A 251 -25.94 10.26 -9.38
CA ALA A 251 -25.67 9.35 -8.25
C ALA A 251 -25.36 7.89 -8.70
N GLU A 252 -25.70 7.51 -9.92
CA GLU A 252 -25.37 6.21 -10.53
C GLU A 252 -23.90 6.13 -10.99
N GLN A 253 -23.34 7.22 -11.53
CA GLN A 253 -21.93 7.27 -11.98
C GLN A 253 -20.94 7.25 -10.81
N ASN A 254 -21.36 7.74 -9.63
CA ASN A 254 -20.52 7.78 -8.43
C ASN A 254 -20.49 6.46 -7.62
N ARG A 255 -21.27 5.44 -8.00
CA ARG A 255 -21.38 4.20 -7.20
C ARG A 255 -20.12 3.35 -7.23
N ASP A 256 -19.37 3.41 -8.29
CA ASP A 256 -18.22 2.53 -8.55
C ASP A 256 -16.89 3.29 -8.53
N LEU A 257 -16.84 4.46 -7.90
CA LEU A 257 -15.60 5.20 -7.73
C LEU A 257 -14.83 4.74 -6.48
N ILE A 258 -13.52 4.68 -6.63
CA ILE A 258 -12.56 4.40 -5.55
C ILE A 258 -11.55 5.53 -5.43
N THR A 259 -11.10 5.76 -4.21
CA THR A 259 -9.95 6.62 -3.93
C THR A 259 -8.73 5.74 -3.69
N VAL A 260 -7.66 6.00 -4.41
CA VAL A 260 -6.35 5.38 -4.22
C VAL A 260 -5.43 6.42 -3.58
N THR A 261 -5.04 6.20 -2.34
CA THR A 261 -4.09 7.05 -1.61
C THR A 261 -2.76 6.33 -1.47
N LEU A 262 -1.72 6.85 -2.12
CA LEU A 262 -0.33 6.46 -1.88
C LEU A 262 0.27 7.42 -0.87
N ILE A 263 0.89 6.89 0.19
CA ILE A 263 1.69 7.67 1.14
C ILE A 263 3.01 6.94 1.39
N PHE A 264 4.12 7.66 1.32
CA PHE A 264 5.42 7.09 1.68
C PHE A 264 6.38 8.15 2.18
N SER A 265 7.34 7.72 2.98
CA SER A 265 8.50 8.51 3.41
C SER A 265 9.76 7.78 2.99
N ILE A 266 10.66 8.47 2.32
CA ILE A 266 11.92 7.94 1.80
C ILE A 266 13.09 8.76 2.36
N ASP A 267 14.14 8.05 2.80
CA ASP A 267 15.45 8.63 3.04
C ASP A 267 16.35 8.31 1.83
N PRO A 268 16.57 9.29 0.94
CA PRO A 268 17.37 9.08 -0.26
C PRO A 268 18.87 9.04 0.02
N GLN A 269 19.30 9.17 1.28
CA GLN A 269 20.72 9.21 1.69
C GLN A 269 21.52 10.30 0.94
N LEU A 270 20.96 11.51 0.85
CA LEU A 270 21.52 12.63 0.08
C LEU A 270 22.07 13.70 1.04
N LYS A 271 23.30 13.50 1.53
CA LYS A 271 23.94 14.42 2.51
C LYS A 271 24.57 15.68 1.88
N VAL A 272 24.78 15.71 0.57
CA VAL A 272 25.63 16.70 -0.11
C VAL A 272 24.86 17.57 -1.13
N VAL A 273 23.61 17.24 -1.44
CA VAL A 273 22.83 17.95 -2.47
C VAL A 273 21.99 19.06 -1.83
N PRO A 274 21.98 20.27 -2.41
CA PRO A 274 21.15 21.36 -1.90
C PRO A 274 19.67 20.97 -1.81
N GLN A 275 19.01 21.32 -0.70
CA GLN A 275 17.61 20.99 -0.44
C GLN A 275 16.67 21.48 -1.56
N SER A 276 16.97 22.63 -2.15
CA SER A 276 16.19 23.18 -3.28
C SER A 276 16.22 22.28 -4.52
N PHE A 277 17.37 21.63 -4.78
CA PHE A 277 17.49 20.68 -5.89
C PHE A 277 16.72 19.39 -5.60
N LEU A 278 16.77 18.88 -4.37
CA LEU A 278 16.00 17.71 -3.94
C LEU A 278 14.50 17.98 -4.07
N ASN A 279 14.04 19.12 -3.57
CA ASN A 279 12.63 19.51 -3.66
C ASN A 279 12.17 19.58 -5.12
N PHE A 280 12.97 20.20 -6.00
CA PHE A 280 12.66 20.26 -7.43
C PHE A 280 12.61 18.88 -8.06
N PHE A 281 13.64 18.06 -7.84
CA PHE A 281 13.75 16.72 -8.42
C PHE A 281 12.56 15.83 -7.99
N PHE A 282 12.24 15.79 -6.70
CA PHE A 282 11.15 14.98 -6.20
C PHE A 282 9.78 15.50 -6.68
N ARG A 283 9.59 16.81 -6.74
CA ARG A 283 8.36 17.39 -7.27
C ARG A 283 8.10 16.97 -8.72
N VAL A 284 9.11 17.01 -9.57
CA VAL A 284 9.00 16.63 -10.98
C VAL A 284 8.88 15.12 -11.14
N ALA A 285 9.74 14.35 -10.45
CA ALA A 285 9.80 12.90 -10.61
C ALA A 285 8.53 12.21 -10.11
N ILE A 286 8.03 12.57 -8.93
CA ILE A 286 6.87 11.89 -8.32
C ILE A 286 5.62 12.01 -9.20
N GLY A 287 5.26 13.22 -9.61
CA GLY A 287 4.09 13.44 -10.46
C GLY A 287 4.21 12.71 -11.81
N SER A 288 5.39 12.78 -12.42
CA SER A 288 5.61 12.12 -13.72
C SER A 288 5.57 10.59 -13.63
N VAL A 289 6.17 10.01 -12.58
CA VAL A 289 6.11 8.55 -12.36
C VAL A 289 4.67 8.12 -12.12
N TRP A 290 3.88 8.90 -11.36
CA TRP A 290 2.48 8.59 -11.14
C TRP A 290 1.63 8.72 -12.42
N CYS A 291 1.85 9.73 -13.24
CA CYS A 291 1.24 9.82 -14.57
C CYS A 291 1.53 8.58 -15.43
N MET A 292 2.78 8.13 -15.45
CA MET A 292 3.14 6.93 -16.22
C MET A 292 2.52 5.67 -15.63
N PHE A 293 2.46 5.56 -14.32
CA PHE A 293 1.80 4.48 -13.61
C PHE A 293 0.31 4.36 -14.00
N LEU A 294 -0.44 5.47 -13.95
CA LEU A 294 -1.85 5.50 -14.35
C LEU A 294 -2.03 5.20 -15.85
N ARG A 295 -1.16 5.76 -16.70
CA ARG A 295 -1.17 5.46 -18.13
C ARG A 295 -1.01 3.97 -18.41
N VAL A 296 -0.05 3.32 -17.74
CA VAL A 296 0.17 1.88 -17.91
C VAL A 296 -1.02 1.08 -17.39
N ALA A 297 -1.62 1.49 -16.28
CA ALA A 297 -2.84 0.86 -15.78
C ALA A 297 -4.01 0.99 -16.79
N ASP A 298 -4.17 2.15 -17.45
CA ASP A 298 -5.13 2.33 -18.56
C ASP A 298 -4.82 1.41 -19.73
N GLU A 299 -3.55 1.30 -20.13
CA GLU A 299 -3.11 0.40 -21.20
C GLU A 299 -3.34 -1.08 -20.86
N VAL A 300 -3.17 -1.49 -19.59
CA VAL A 300 -3.54 -2.83 -19.12
C VAL A 300 -5.04 -3.05 -19.22
N LYS A 301 -5.85 -2.08 -18.77
CA LYS A 301 -7.30 -2.12 -18.89
C LYS A 301 -7.78 -2.22 -20.33
N ALA A 302 -7.12 -1.51 -21.23
CA ALA A 302 -7.39 -1.52 -22.68
C ALA A 302 -6.78 -2.76 -23.39
N GLU A 303 -6.26 -3.72 -22.66
CA GLU A 303 -5.60 -4.94 -23.18
C GLU A 303 -4.38 -4.66 -24.09
N ALA A 304 -3.77 -3.49 -23.97
CA ALA A 304 -2.63 -3.06 -24.79
C ALA A 304 -1.26 -3.48 -24.21
N ARG A 305 -1.23 -4.16 -23.07
CA ARG A 305 0.00 -4.62 -22.39
C ARG A 305 0.05 -6.15 -22.26
N PRO A 306 0.50 -6.89 -23.28
CA PRO A 306 0.46 -8.36 -23.30
C PRO A 306 1.15 -9.03 -22.10
N ALA A 307 2.30 -8.50 -21.63
CA ALA A 307 3.02 -9.07 -20.49
C ALA A 307 2.21 -8.99 -19.19
N HIS A 308 1.51 -7.88 -18.94
CA HIS A 308 0.61 -7.76 -17.80
C HIS A 308 -0.61 -8.67 -17.92
N LEU A 309 -1.20 -8.80 -19.11
CA LEU A 309 -2.33 -9.69 -19.36
C LEU A 309 -1.94 -11.16 -19.15
N GLN A 310 -0.75 -11.55 -19.61
CA GLN A 310 -0.20 -12.88 -19.37
C GLN A 310 -0.05 -13.13 -17.85
N ALA A 311 0.57 -12.20 -17.11
CA ALA A 311 0.73 -12.32 -15.65
C ALA A 311 -0.61 -12.40 -14.90
N ILE A 312 -1.61 -11.61 -15.33
CA ILE A 312 -2.99 -11.70 -14.81
C ILE A 312 -3.58 -13.08 -15.08
N GLY A 313 -3.39 -13.62 -16.28
CA GLY A 313 -3.86 -14.95 -16.66
C GLY A 313 -3.18 -16.09 -15.91
N GLU A 314 -1.89 -15.96 -15.61
CA GLU A 314 -1.10 -16.94 -14.86
C GLU A 314 -1.41 -16.92 -13.35
N LYS A 315 -1.72 -15.73 -12.79
CA LYS A 315 -2.00 -15.53 -11.35
C LYS A 315 -3.49 -15.31 -11.08
N ARG A 316 -4.35 -16.11 -11.70
CA ARG A 316 -5.82 -15.99 -11.58
C ARG A 316 -6.30 -15.94 -10.14
N ASP A 317 -5.74 -16.77 -9.27
CA ASP A 317 -6.13 -16.84 -7.85
C ASP A 317 -5.98 -15.48 -7.14
N LEU A 318 -4.92 -14.71 -7.47
CA LEU A 318 -4.73 -13.36 -6.96
C LEU A 318 -5.73 -12.37 -7.59
N TYR A 319 -5.79 -12.33 -8.92
CA TYR A 319 -6.54 -11.27 -9.59
C TYR A 319 -8.06 -11.46 -9.54
N ASP A 320 -8.54 -12.71 -9.51
CA ASP A 320 -9.97 -12.99 -9.29
C ASP A 320 -10.36 -12.71 -7.84
N TRP A 321 -9.49 -13.01 -6.87
CA TRP A 321 -9.68 -12.61 -5.48
C TRP A 321 -9.76 -11.07 -5.35
N ILE A 322 -8.88 -10.31 -6.00
CA ILE A 322 -8.94 -8.83 -6.00
C ILE A 322 -10.27 -8.33 -6.56
N LYS A 323 -10.76 -8.89 -7.68
CA LYS A 323 -12.07 -8.53 -8.24
C LYS A 323 -13.21 -8.76 -7.26
N GLU A 324 -13.17 -9.88 -6.55
CA GLU A 324 -14.17 -10.23 -5.55
C GLU A 324 -14.13 -9.28 -4.35
N ARG A 325 -12.94 -8.99 -3.81
CA ARG A 325 -12.76 -8.03 -2.71
C ARG A 325 -13.19 -6.62 -3.11
N THR A 326 -12.90 -6.20 -4.34
CA THR A 326 -13.37 -4.92 -4.87
C THR A 326 -14.89 -4.83 -4.87
N ARG A 327 -15.59 -5.86 -5.34
CA ARG A 327 -17.07 -5.90 -5.33
C ARG A 327 -17.62 -5.84 -3.91
N ALA A 328 -17.03 -6.59 -2.98
CA ALA A 328 -17.43 -6.59 -1.57
C ALA A 328 -17.23 -5.20 -0.93
N MET A 329 -16.11 -4.54 -1.21
CA MET A 329 -15.83 -3.18 -0.74
C MET A 329 -16.85 -2.16 -1.23
N LEU A 330 -17.22 -2.20 -2.52
CA LEU A 330 -18.18 -1.27 -3.11
C LEU A 330 -19.61 -1.49 -2.58
N GLN A 331 -19.98 -2.74 -2.35
CA GLN A 331 -21.33 -3.11 -1.90
C GLN A 331 -21.54 -2.87 -0.40
N GLY A 332 -20.48 -2.66 0.37
CA GLY A 332 -20.55 -2.57 1.84
C GLY A 332 -21.07 -3.86 2.50
N LYS A 333 -21.01 -5.00 1.80
CA LYS A 333 -21.50 -6.29 2.28
C LYS A 333 -20.33 -7.07 2.89
N ILE A 334 -20.61 -7.63 4.07
CA ILE A 334 -19.79 -8.72 4.63
C ILE A 334 -19.95 -9.91 3.68
N SER A 335 -18.86 -10.35 3.04
CA SER A 335 -18.94 -11.57 2.24
C SER A 335 -19.10 -12.76 3.19
N ASN A 336 -20.24 -13.41 3.16
CA ASN A 336 -20.49 -14.68 3.87
C ASN A 336 -19.82 -15.85 3.09
N LEU A 337 -18.54 -15.70 2.71
CA LEU A 337 -17.81 -16.85 2.20
C LEU A 337 -17.48 -17.79 3.35
N PRO A 338 -17.79 -19.08 3.25
CA PRO A 338 -17.37 -20.06 4.26
C PRO A 338 -15.84 -20.08 4.34
N LEU A 339 -15.34 -19.94 5.56
CA LEU A 339 -13.93 -20.13 5.93
C LEU A 339 -13.49 -21.57 5.68
#